data_78303448a3f983b8e0e946e6b8fe9402
#
_entry.id   78303448a3f983b8e0e946e6b8fe9402
#
_cell.length_a   1.000
_cell.length_b   1.000
_cell.length_c   1.000
_cell.angle_alpha   90.00
_cell.angle_beta   90.00
_cell.angle_gamma   90.00
#
_symmetry.space_group_name_H-M   'P 1'
#
loop_
_entity.id
_entity.type
_entity.pdbx_description
1 polymer ?
#
loop_
_entity_poly.entity_id
_entity_poly.type
_entity_poly.pdbx_seq_one_letter_code
_entity_poly.pdbx_strand_id
1 'polypeptide(L)'
;MALTAVFCAHCVNWLNGEILILGIFPVPVLFAILVGAIIGFLNGTISARLNIAPFIVTLGMMLIARGLAEGFADQSVVRTPDNWLKTLMMREPNQKWLFFAPGVWINFILFLLTMLLLRCSVFGRYIYALGANEEASKFSGINIIQYKILIYTIGGAVFGLAGVMSYAEIGDGDPTTAIALELDIIAAVVIGGASLSGGRGSALGSLIGALIITLLY
;
A
#
# COMPACT_ATOMS: atom_id res chain seq x y z
N MET A 1 5.90 0.60 -2.38
CA MET A 1 6.46 0.02 -1.15
C MET A 1 7.94 0.40 -0.97
N ALA A 2 8.90 -0.03 -1.83
CA ALA A 2 10.31 0.30 -1.66
C ALA A 2 10.56 1.82 -1.51
N LEU A 3 10.03 2.65 -2.39
CA LEU A 3 10.19 4.09 -2.31
C LEU A 3 9.65 4.66 -0.99
N THR A 4 8.51 4.21 -0.51
CA THR A 4 7.91 4.68 0.75
C THR A 4 8.69 4.17 1.97
N ALA A 5 9.31 2.99 1.91
CA ALA A 5 10.21 2.48 2.94
C ALA A 5 11.50 3.33 3.02
N VAL A 6 12.12 3.65 1.88
CA VAL A 6 13.30 4.52 1.80
C VAL A 6 12.98 5.93 2.32
N PHE A 7 11.86 6.52 1.92
CA PHE A 7 11.44 7.83 2.43
C PHE A 7 11.12 7.81 3.92
N CYS A 8 10.54 6.72 4.43
CA CYS A 8 10.35 6.52 5.87
C CYS A 8 11.70 6.53 6.61
N ALA A 9 12.69 5.79 6.10
CA ALA A 9 14.04 5.74 6.66
C ALA A 9 14.74 7.10 6.65
N HIS A 10 14.67 7.83 5.53
CA HIS A 10 15.23 9.19 5.45
C HIS A 10 14.54 10.15 6.41
N CYS A 11 13.22 10.07 6.55
CA CYS A 11 12.48 10.89 7.49
C CYS A 11 12.88 10.60 8.94
N VAL A 12 13.08 9.31 9.29
CA VAL A 12 13.59 8.91 10.61
C VAL A 12 14.98 9.48 10.87
N ASN A 13 15.91 9.40 9.89
CA ASN A 13 17.26 9.94 10.01
C ASN A 13 17.28 11.46 10.12
N TRP A 14 16.44 12.17 9.34
CA TRP A 14 16.37 13.62 9.34
C TRP A 14 15.84 14.17 10.67
N LEU A 15 14.90 13.47 11.28
CA LEU A 15 14.32 13.85 12.58
C LEU A 15 15.27 13.57 13.76
N ASN A 16 16.45 12.96 13.54
CA ASN A 16 17.54 12.71 14.53
C ASN A 16 17.08 12.13 15.88
N GLY A 17 16.00 11.39 15.88
CA GLY A 17 15.51 10.76 17.11
C GLY A 17 14.91 11.71 18.16
N GLU A 18 15.18 13.02 18.10
CA GLU A 18 14.75 13.98 19.13
C GLU A 18 13.24 14.23 19.15
N ILE A 19 12.61 14.27 17.98
CA ILE A 19 11.14 14.40 17.89
C ILE A 19 10.43 13.07 18.17
N LEU A 20 11.13 11.95 18.05
CA LEU A 20 10.64 10.63 18.46
C LEU A 20 10.50 10.49 19.99
N ILE A 21 11.23 11.29 20.76
CA ILE A 21 11.13 11.35 22.23
C ILE A 21 9.78 11.97 22.67
N LEU A 22 9.18 12.83 21.87
CA LEU A 22 7.84 13.35 22.13
C LEU A 22 6.71 12.32 21.87
N GLY A 23 7.03 11.10 21.40
CA GLY A 23 6.18 9.90 21.48
C GLY A 23 4.80 9.98 20.81
N ILE A 24 4.42 11.11 20.21
CA ILE A 24 3.02 11.42 19.93
C ILE A 24 2.70 11.48 18.44
N PHE A 25 3.69 11.62 17.53
CA PHE A 25 3.38 11.71 16.11
C PHE A 25 4.20 10.76 15.23
N PRO A 26 3.53 9.87 14.48
CA PRO A 26 4.16 9.00 13.50
C PRO A 26 4.47 9.78 12.20
N VAL A 27 5.26 10.87 12.31
CA VAL A 27 5.62 11.71 11.16
C VAL A 27 6.18 10.89 9.99
N PRO A 28 7.11 9.92 10.19
CA PRO A 28 7.59 9.08 9.11
C PRO A 28 6.48 8.24 8.45
N VAL A 29 5.51 7.78 9.25
CA VAL A 29 4.35 7.01 8.75
C VAL A 29 3.45 7.88 7.90
N LEU A 30 3.11 9.08 8.37
CA LEU A 30 2.29 10.02 7.62
C LEU A 30 2.97 10.44 6.33
N PHE A 31 4.28 10.67 6.37
CA PHE A 31 5.06 11.03 5.19
C PHE A 31 5.07 9.90 4.15
N ALA A 32 5.29 8.66 4.57
CA ALA A 32 5.23 7.49 3.69
C ALA A 32 3.84 7.29 3.05
N ILE A 33 2.77 7.47 3.85
CA ILE A 33 1.38 7.43 3.35
C ILE A 33 1.15 8.53 2.31
N LEU A 34 1.62 9.75 2.57
CA LEU A 34 1.47 10.88 1.67
C LEU A 34 2.21 10.66 0.34
N VAL A 35 3.45 10.17 0.40
CA VAL A 35 4.22 9.81 -0.82
C VAL A 35 3.48 8.74 -1.62
N GLY A 36 2.99 7.69 -0.95
CA GLY A 36 2.18 6.66 -1.59
C GLY A 36 0.90 7.22 -2.22
N ALA A 37 0.19 8.12 -1.52
CA ALA A 37 -1.02 8.77 -2.01
C ALA A 37 -0.74 9.66 -3.24
N ILE A 38 0.37 10.40 -3.26
CA ILE A 38 0.80 11.22 -4.41
C ILE A 38 1.04 10.33 -5.63
N ILE A 39 1.76 9.23 -5.48
CA ILE A 39 2.01 8.28 -6.57
C ILE A 39 0.69 7.70 -7.07
N GLY A 40 -0.21 7.31 -6.17
CA GLY A 40 -1.55 6.84 -6.51
C GLY A 40 -2.37 7.91 -7.25
N PHE A 41 -2.32 9.16 -6.79
CA PHE A 41 -2.99 10.30 -7.45
C PHE A 41 -2.47 10.52 -8.87
N LEU A 42 -1.16 10.44 -9.07
CA LEU A 42 -0.55 10.56 -10.40
C LEU A 42 -1.00 9.41 -11.31
N ASN A 43 -0.94 8.16 -10.84
CA ASN A 43 -1.43 7.00 -11.57
C ASN A 43 -2.91 7.15 -11.97
N GLY A 44 -3.75 7.52 -11.02
CA GLY A 44 -5.18 7.72 -11.25
C GLY A 44 -5.46 8.83 -12.25
N THR A 45 -4.72 9.94 -12.15
CA THR A 45 -4.87 11.10 -13.05
C THR A 45 -4.45 10.76 -14.47
N ILE A 46 -3.29 10.11 -14.64
CA ILE A 46 -2.78 9.70 -15.95
C ILE A 46 -3.75 8.70 -16.59
N SER A 47 -4.13 7.66 -15.88
CA SER A 47 -5.04 6.62 -16.39
C SER A 47 -6.43 7.18 -16.72
N ALA A 48 -7.00 8.03 -15.84
CA ALA A 48 -8.35 8.54 -16.03
C ALA A 48 -8.47 9.64 -17.10
N ARG A 49 -7.46 10.51 -17.22
CA ARG A 49 -7.52 11.63 -18.17
C ARG A 49 -7.00 11.29 -19.56
N LEU A 50 -5.97 10.43 -19.65
CA LEU A 50 -5.39 10.04 -20.93
C LEU A 50 -6.04 8.77 -21.52
N ASN A 51 -7.00 8.16 -20.81
CA ASN A 51 -7.65 6.91 -21.20
C ASN A 51 -6.66 5.77 -21.54
N ILE A 52 -5.50 5.76 -20.84
CA ILE A 52 -4.50 4.71 -20.98
C ILE A 52 -4.87 3.55 -20.08
N ALA A 53 -4.65 2.33 -20.56
CA ALA A 53 -4.89 1.13 -19.77
C ALA A 53 -4.16 1.23 -18.40
N PRO A 54 -4.86 1.08 -17.28
CA PRO A 54 -4.31 1.25 -15.94
C PRO A 54 -3.05 0.42 -15.68
N PHE A 55 -3.02 -0.80 -16.21
CA PHE A 55 -1.91 -1.72 -16.08
C PHE A 55 -0.58 -1.13 -16.64
N ILE A 56 -0.64 -0.48 -17.81
CA ILE A 56 0.56 0.13 -18.43
C ILE A 56 1.05 1.30 -17.57
N VAL A 57 0.14 2.16 -17.10
CA VAL A 57 0.49 3.33 -16.27
C VAL A 57 1.13 2.89 -14.96
N THR A 58 0.54 1.89 -14.29
CA THR A 58 1.04 1.41 -12.99
C THR A 58 2.39 0.70 -13.11
N LEU A 59 2.63 -0.08 -14.18
CA LEU A 59 3.94 -0.67 -14.44
C LEU A 59 5.02 0.40 -14.72
N GLY A 60 4.70 1.39 -15.56
CA GLY A 60 5.62 2.50 -15.80
C GLY A 60 5.96 3.26 -14.52
N MET A 61 4.95 3.57 -13.70
CA MET A 61 5.15 4.24 -12.42
C MET A 61 5.93 3.38 -11.42
N MET A 62 5.74 2.06 -11.44
CA MET A 62 6.51 1.13 -10.61
C MET A 62 8.02 1.24 -10.92
N LEU A 63 8.40 1.27 -12.20
CA LEU A 63 9.81 1.42 -12.61
C LEU A 63 10.36 2.81 -12.21
N ILE A 64 9.58 3.87 -12.40
CA ILE A 64 9.95 5.22 -11.96
C ILE A 64 10.14 5.26 -10.43
N ALA A 65 9.19 4.72 -9.68
CA ALA A 65 9.26 4.71 -8.22
C ALA A 65 10.45 3.88 -7.71
N ARG A 66 10.79 2.78 -8.39
CA ARG A 66 11.97 1.96 -8.06
C ARG A 66 13.25 2.73 -8.34
N GLY A 67 13.40 3.32 -9.53
CA GLY A 67 14.57 4.13 -9.86
C GLY A 67 14.76 5.31 -8.91
N LEU A 68 13.67 5.95 -8.48
CA LEU A 68 13.71 6.99 -7.45
C LEU A 68 14.15 6.42 -6.08
N ALA A 69 13.66 5.25 -5.69
CA ALA A 69 14.06 4.60 -4.44
C ALA A 69 15.56 4.30 -4.42
N GLU A 70 16.09 3.73 -5.51
CA GLU A 70 17.53 3.46 -5.68
C GLU A 70 18.36 4.74 -5.71
N GLY A 71 17.88 5.79 -6.41
CA GLY A 71 18.55 7.09 -6.48
C GLY A 71 18.60 7.81 -5.13
N PHE A 72 17.52 7.82 -4.37
CA PHE A 72 17.50 8.43 -3.03
C PHE A 72 18.27 7.62 -1.98
N ALA A 73 18.43 6.33 -2.18
CA ALA A 73 19.18 5.44 -1.29
C ALA A 73 20.67 5.33 -1.67
N ASP A 74 21.14 6.08 -2.69
CA ASP A 74 22.51 5.96 -3.25
C ASP A 74 22.90 4.51 -3.51
N GLN A 75 21.96 3.72 -4.05
CA GLN A 75 22.11 2.28 -4.34
C GLN A 75 22.55 1.44 -3.13
N SER A 76 22.28 1.92 -1.94
CA SER A 76 22.64 1.26 -0.68
C SER A 76 21.45 1.22 0.28
N VAL A 77 21.54 0.37 1.31
CA VAL A 77 20.53 0.31 2.36
C VAL A 77 20.66 1.53 3.26
N VAL A 78 19.58 2.30 3.40
CA VAL A 78 19.52 3.46 4.29
C VAL A 78 19.38 2.97 5.73
N ARG A 79 20.50 2.90 6.45
CA ARG A 79 20.52 2.48 7.86
C ARG A 79 19.88 3.53 8.74
N THR A 80 19.11 3.06 9.71
CA THR A 80 18.44 3.91 10.68
C THR A 80 18.77 3.49 12.11
N PRO A 81 18.83 4.44 13.06
CA PRO A 81 18.97 4.14 14.48
C PRO A 81 17.76 3.33 14.97
N ASP A 82 17.91 2.71 16.15
CA ASP A 82 16.80 1.99 16.77
C ASP A 82 15.66 2.96 17.10
N ASN A 83 14.47 2.60 16.64
CA ASN A 83 13.27 3.39 16.80
C ASN A 83 12.05 2.49 17.08
N TRP A 84 10.97 3.10 17.57
CA TRP A 84 9.74 2.37 17.91
C TRP A 84 9.07 1.69 16.71
N LEU A 85 9.30 2.15 15.47
CA LEU A 85 8.75 1.51 14.26
C LEU A 85 9.27 0.08 14.09
N LYS A 86 10.54 -0.17 14.43
CA LYS A 86 11.13 -1.52 14.38
C LYS A 86 10.42 -2.49 15.33
N THR A 87 9.86 -1.99 16.43
CA THR A 87 9.13 -2.83 17.40
C THR A 87 7.75 -3.28 16.88
N LEU A 88 7.19 -2.65 15.84
CA LEU A 88 5.89 -3.01 15.28
C LEU A 88 5.87 -4.44 14.70
N MET A 89 7.00 -4.89 14.14
CA MET A 89 7.11 -6.21 13.51
C MET A 89 8.00 -7.17 14.31
N MET A 90 8.42 -6.82 15.54
CA MET A 90 9.17 -7.75 16.39
C MET A 90 8.37 -9.02 16.66
N ARG A 91 9.02 -10.18 16.46
CA ARG A 91 8.42 -11.50 16.66
C ARG A 91 8.03 -11.78 18.12
N GLU A 92 8.71 -11.14 19.08
CA GLU A 92 8.37 -11.23 20.49
C GLU A 92 7.74 -9.91 20.93
N PRO A 93 6.42 -9.87 21.12
CA PRO A 93 5.77 -8.69 21.65
C PRO A 93 6.29 -8.41 23.07
N ASN A 94 6.72 -7.19 23.29
CA ASN A 94 7.25 -6.72 24.59
C ASN A 94 6.21 -6.81 25.73
N GLN A 95 4.96 -7.14 25.39
CA GLN A 95 3.85 -7.28 26.32
C GLN A 95 3.29 -8.72 26.24
N LYS A 96 3.41 -9.47 27.31
CA LYS A 96 2.99 -10.88 27.43
C LYS A 96 1.50 -11.17 27.13
N TRP A 97 0.66 -10.14 27.02
CA TRP A 97 -0.78 -10.28 26.71
C TRP A 97 -1.10 -10.12 25.21
N LEU A 98 -0.14 -9.69 24.39
CA LEU A 98 -0.29 -9.65 22.94
C LEU A 98 0.30 -10.93 22.33
N PHE A 99 -0.57 -11.84 21.90
CA PHE A 99 -0.17 -13.07 21.22
C PHE A 99 0.52 -12.85 19.86
N PHE A 100 0.28 -11.70 19.23
CA PHE A 100 0.81 -11.34 17.91
C PHE A 100 1.53 -9.99 17.98
N ALA A 101 2.50 -9.79 17.05
CA ALA A 101 3.18 -8.51 16.88
C ALA A 101 2.15 -7.38 16.62
N PRO A 102 2.40 -6.15 17.11
CA PRO A 102 1.48 -5.01 16.91
C PRO A 102 1.12 -4.76 15.44
N GLY A 103 2.06 -4.99 14.51
CA GLY A 103 1.84 -4.86 13.07
C GLY A 103 0.75 -5.78 12.52
N VAL A 104 0.57 -6.98 13.10
CA VAL A 104 -0.51 -7.90 12.70
C VAL A 104 -1.88 -7.29 13.03
N TRP A 105 -2.02 -6.63 14.17
CA TRP A 105 -3.26 -5.96 14.57
C TRP A 105 -3.58 -4.77 13.65
N ILE A 106 -2.55 -4.01 13.25
CA ILE A 106 -2.71 -2.90 12.29
C ILE A 106 -3.22 -3.46 10.95
N ASN A 107 -2.60 -4.53 10.44
CA ASN A 107 -3.04 -5.17 9.20
C ASN A 107 -4.46 -5.72 9.30
N PHE A 108 -4.83 -6.30 10.44
CA PHE A 108 -6.19 -6.79 10.68
C PHE A 108 -7.22 -5.65 10.70
N ILE A 109 -6.91 -4.52 11.34
CA ILE A 109 -7.76 -3.34 11.34
C ILE A 109 -7.92 -2.78 9.93
N LEU A 110 -6.82 -2.67 9.16
CA LEU A 110 -6.86 -2.23 7.76
C LEU A 110 -7.71 -3.16 6.90
N PHE A 111 -7.58 -4.46 7.10
CA PHE A 111 -8.43 -5.44 6.43
C PHE A 111 -9.91 -5.22 6.72
N LEU A 112 -10.29 -5.05 8.00
CA LEU A 112 -11.67 -4.77 8.39
C LEU A 112 -12.19 -3.45 7.79
N LEU A 113 -11.39 -2.40 7.84
CA LEU A 113 -11.73 -1.10 7.24
C LEU A 113 -11.95 -1.23 5.73
N THR A 114 -11.07 -1.91 5.03
CA THR A 114 -11.20 -2.15 3.58
C THR A 114 -12.44 -2.98 3.27
N MET A 115 -12.70 -4.02 4.05
CA MET A 115 -13.90 -4.85 3.91
C MET A 115 -15.18 -4.04 4.11
N LEU A 116 -15.24 -3.21 5.17
CA LEU A 116 -16.37 -2.34 5.45
C LEU A 116 -16.56 -1.29 4.36
N LEU A 117 -15.47 -0.68 3.91
CA LEU A 117 -15.49 0.32 2.84
C LEU A 117 -16.04 -0.29 1.54
N LEU A 118 -15.56 -1.46 1.14
CA LEU A 118 -16.03 -2.12 -0.08
C LEU A 118 -17.47 -2.60 0.02
N ARG A 119 -17.91 -3.11 1.18
CA ARG A 119 -19.21 -3.75 1.34
C ARG A 119 -20.32 -2.78 1.74
N CYS A 120 -20.03 -1.81 2.59
CA CYS A 120 -21.04 -0.96 3.22
C CYS A 120 -21.12 0.45 2.65
N SER A 121 -20.07 0.94 1.96
CA SER A 121 -20.04 2.32 1.47
C SER A 121 -20.60 2.47 0.05
N VAL A 122 -21.06 3.69 -0.28
CA VAL A 122 -21.39 4.08 -1.65
C VAL A 122 -20.16 4.03 -2.55
N PHE A 123 -19.01 4.38 -2.00
CA PHE A 123 -17.72 4.32 -2.68
C PHE A 123 -17.39 2.90 -3.15
N GLY A 124 -17.57 1.89 -2.28
CA GLY A 124 -17.38 0.48 -2.65
C GLY A 124 -18.28 0.05 -3.80
N ARG A 125 -19.56 0.44 -3.78
CA ARG A 125 -20.49 0.15 -4.88
C ARG A 125 -20.04 0.75 -6.20
N TYR A 126 -19.50 1.96 -6.18
CA TYR A 126 -19.00 2.62 -7.38
C TYR A 126 -17.70 1.97 -7.89
N ILE A 127 -16.84 1.46 -7.01
CA ILE A 127 -15.67 0.66 -7.41
C ILE A 127 -16.10 -0.55 -8.24
N TYR A 128 -17.07 -1.32 -7.76
CA TYR A 128 -17.57 -2.50 -8.48
C TYR A 128 -18.28 -2.13 -9.76
N ALA A 129 -19.10 -1.07 -9.76
CA ALA A 129 -19.80 -0.61 -10.95
C ALA A 129 -18.85 -0.17 -12.06
N LEU A 130 -17.86 0.67 -11.72
CA LEU A 130 -16.81 1.14 -12.65
C LEU A 130 -15.99 -0.02 -13.20
N GLY A 131 -15.63 -0.99 -12.35
CA GLY A 131 -14.89 -2.16 -12.79
C GLY A 131 -15.70 -3.11 -13.68
N ALA A 132 -17.02 -3.16 -13.50
CA ALA A 132 -17.89 -4.02 -14.30
C ALA A 132 -18.17 -3.44 -15.70
N ASN A 133 -18.52 -2.15 -15.77
CA ASN A 133 -18.75 -1.45 -17.04
C ASN A 133 -18.68 0.07 -16.84
N GLU A 134 -17.61 0.68 -17.36
CA GLU A 134 -17.40 2.12 -17.27
C GLU A 134 -18.45 2.94 -18.02
N GLU A 135 -18.86 2.49 -19.21
CA GLU A 135 -19.86 3.21 -20.00
C GLU A 135 -21.23 3.22 -19.31
N ALA A 136 -21.67 2.07 -18.82
CA ALA A 136 -22.91 1.98 -18.05
C ALA A 136 -22.87 2.86 -16.78
N SER A 137 -21.73 2.89 -16.10
CA SER A 137 -21.52 3.74 -14.92
C SER A 137 -21.60 5.22 -15.27
N LYS A 138 -21.09 5.63 -16.44
CA LYS A 138 -21.17 7.01 -16.94
C LYS A 138 -22.64 7.39 -17.21
N PHE A 139 -23.42 6.51 -17.85
CA PHE A 139 -24.83 6.76 -18.09
C PHE A 139 -25.66 6.84 -16.80
N SER A 140 -25.20 6.18 -15.74
CA SER A 140 -25.79 6.26 -14.40
C SER A 140 -25.40 7.52 -13.63
N GLY A 141 -24.68 8.47 -14.24
CA GLY A 141 -24.30 9.75 -13.63
C GLY A 141 -23.06 9.69 -12.72
N ILE A 142 -22.29 8.58 -12.73
CA ILE A 142 -21.08 8.46 -11.94
C ILE A 142 -19.93 9.22 -12.62
N ASN A 143 -19.24 10.10 -11.89
CA ASN A 143 -18.07 10.79 -12.42
C ASN A 143 -16.84 9.86 -12.41
N ILE A 144 -16.64 9.17 -13.55
CA ILE A 144 -15.58 8.15 -13.72
C ILE A 144 -14.20 8.70 -13.37
N ILE A 145 -13.87 9.89 -13.85
CA ILE A 145 -12.53 10.49 -13.67
C ILE A 145 -12.24 10.69 -12.18
N GLN A 146 -13.16 11.31 -11.45
CA GLN A 146 -12.96 11.58 -10.03
C GLN A 146 -12.85 10.28 -9.22
N TYR A 147 -13.71 9.31 -9.48
CA TYR A 147 -13.68 8.03 -8.74
C TYR A 147 -12.44 7.20 -9.08
N LYS A 148 -11.99 7.16 -10.34
CA LYS A 148 -10.71 6.52 -10.70
C LYS A 148 -9.54 7.16 -9.93
N ILE A 149 -9.42 8.48 -9.97
CA ILE A 149 -8.36 9.18 -9.24
C ILE A 149 -8.42 8.86 -7.74
N LEU A 150 -9.60 8.88 -7.14
CA LEU A 150 -9.77 8.61 -5.71
C LEU A 150 -9.40 7.16 -5.34
N ILE A 151 -9.80 6.18 -6.15
CA ILE A 151 -9.46 4.76 -5.97
C ILE A 151 -7.94 4.56 -5.96
N TYR A 152 -7.24 5.13 -6.96
CA TYR A 152 -5.78 5.02 -7.04
C TYR A 152 -5.08 5.78 -5.91
N THR A 153 -5.60 6.93 -5.49
CA THR A 153 -5.04 7.71 -4.38
C THR A 153 -5.15 6.95 -3.06
N ILE A 154 -6.32 6.39 -2.76
CA ILE A 154 -6.53 5.57 -1.55
C ILE A 154 -5.67 4.30 -1.61
N GLY A 155 -5.64 3.61 -2.76
CA GLY A 155 -4.77 2.46 -2.96
C GLY A 155 -3.30 2.80 -2.75
N GLY A 156 -2.84 3.93 -3.30
CA GLY A 156 -1.48 4.45 -3.09
C GLY A 156 -1.16 4.73 -1.63
N ALA A 157 -2.11 5.33 -0.88
CA ALA A 157 -1.96 5.56 0.56
C ALA A 157 -1.78 4.24 1.34
N VAL A 158 -2.56 3.22 1.01
CA VAL A 158 -2.43 1.87 1.60
C VAL A 158 -1.09 1.23 1.24
N PHE A 159 -0.61 1.38 0.00
CA PHE A 159 0.74 0.94 -0.38
C PHE A 159 1.85 1.72 0.33
N GLY A 160 1.61 3.00 0.65
CA GLY A 160 2.50 3.79 1.51
C GLY A 160 2.65 3.16 2.88
N LEU A 161 1.54 2.76 3.48
CA LEU A 161 1.48 2.09 4.77
C LEU A 161 2.15 0.70 4.73
N ALA A 162 1.96 -0.06 3.64
CA ALA A 162 2.65 -1.33 3.44
C ALA A 162 4.17 -1.16 3.35
N GLY A 163 4.67 -0.04 2.78
CA GLY A 163 6.09 0.30 2.79
C GLY A 163 6.64 0.59 4.20
N VAL A 164 5.84 1.21 5.07
CA VAL A 164 6.20 1.38 6.50
C VAL A 164 6.30 0.02 7.20
N MET A 165 5.38 -0.90 6.93
CA MET A 165 5.43 -2.25 7.50
C MET A 165 6.68 -3.01 7.02
N SER A 166 7.02 -2.88 5.74
CA SER A 166 8.25 -3.45 5.17
C SER A 166 9.51 -2.86 5.80
N TYR A 167 9.53 -1.53 6.03
CA TYR A 167 10.60 -0.88 6.79
C TYR A 167 10.69 -1.41 8.23
N ALA A 168 9.55 -1.58 8.90
CA ALA A 168 9.52 -2.09 10.28
C ALA A 168 10.03 -3.53 10.39
N GLU A 169 9.82 -4.35 9.35
CA GLU A 169 10.26 -5.75 9.28
C GLU A 169 11.77 -5.87 9.10
N ILE A 170 12.34 -5.10 8.17
CA ILE A 170 13.75 -5.13 7.84
C ILE A 170 14.57 -4.30 8.85
N GLY A 171 13.97 -3.25 9.39
CA GLY A 171 14.61 -2.29 10.30
C GLY A 171 15.38 -1.18 9.60
N ASP A 172 15.53 -1.23 8.28
CA ASP A 172 16.28 -0.28 7.46
C ASP A 172 15.52 0.02 6.16
N GLY A 173 15.85 1.12 5.50
CA GLY A 173 15.29 1.50 4.21
C GLY A 173 16.01 0.80 3.05
N ASP A 174 15.54 -0.37 2.65
CA ASP A 174 16.14 -1.12 1.53
C ASP A 174 15.38 -0.80 0.23
N PRO A 175 16.05 -0.20 -0.78
CA PRO A 175 15.44 0.10 -2.07
C PRO A 175 15.10 -1.16 -2.89
N THR A 176 15.71 -2.31 -2.58
CA THR A 176 15.45 -3.58 -3.26
C THR A 176 14.27 -4.35 -2.67
N THR A 177 13.67 -3.84 -1.60
CA THR A 177 12.51 -4.45 -0.94
C THR A 177 11.35 -4.63 -1.92
N ALA A 178 10.63 -5.73 -1.74
CA ALA A 178 9.41 -6.03 -2.50
C ALA A 178 9.63 -6.27 -4.02
N ILE A 179 10.83 -6.71 -4.43
CA ILE A 179 11.05 -7.16 -5.80
C ILE A 179 10.20 -8.41 -6.04
N ALA A 180 9.43 -8.40 -7.14
CA ALA A 180 8.52 -9.45 -7.57
C ALA A 180 7.27 -9.67 -6.68
N LEU A 181 7.12 -8.99 -5.55
CA LEU A 181 5.91 -9.04 -4.70
C LEU A 181 4.64 -8.65 -5.45
N GLU A 182 4.75 -7.84 -6.51
CA GLU A 182 3.63 -7.48 -7.38
C GLU A 182 2.98 -8.71 -8.03
N LEU A 183 3.79 -9.69 -8.43
CA LEU A 183 3.29 -10.93 -9.06
C LEU A 183 2.57 -11.80 -8.02
N ASP A 184 3.12 -11.90 -6.82
CA ASP A 184 2.50 -12.66 -5.73
C ASP A 184 1.18 -12.04 -5.28
N ILE A 185 1.12 -10.69 -5.23
CA ILE A 185 -0.12 -9.98 -4.90
C ILE A 185 -1.18 -10.22 -5.98
N ILE A 186 -0.80 -10.14 -7.27
CA ILE A 186 -1.73 -10.42 -8.38
C ILE A 186 -2.21 -11.87 -8.29
N ALA A 187 -1.31 -12.84 -8.09
CA ALA A 187 -1.65 -14.25 -7.95
C ALA A 187 -2.59 -14.47 -6.75
N ALA A 188 -2.29 -13.88 -5.59
CA ALA A 188 -3.13 -13.96 -4.41
C ALA A 188 -4.55 -13.44 -4.65
N VAL A 189 -4.68 -12.28 -5.29
CA VAL A 189 -5.98 -11.66 -5.56
C VAL A 189 -6.78 -12.48 -6.58
N VAL A 190 -6.14 -13.05 -7.61
CA VAL A 190 -6.77 -13.90 -8.62
C VAL A 190 -7.21 -15.24 -8.02
N ILE A 191 -6.35 -15.90 -7.25
CA ILE A 191 -6.69 -17.13 -6.52
C ILE A 191 -7.85 -16.86 -5.54
N GLY A 192 -7.87 -15.66 -4.93
CA GLY A 192 -8.96 -15.18 -4.10
C GLY A 192 -10.28 -14.89 -4.83
N GLY A 193 -10.35 -15.12 -6.16
CA GLY A 193 -11.56 -14.99 -6.98
C GLY A 193 -11.84 -13.59 -7.50
N ALA A 194 -10.87 -12.68 -7.47
CA ALA A 194 -11.03 -11.38 -8.11
C ALA A 194 -10.78 -11.47 -9.62
N SER A 195 -11.55 -10.72 -10.40
CA SER A 195 -11.41 -10.64 -11.84
C SER A 195 -10.36 -9.61 -12.24
N LEU A 196 -9.43 -10.01 -13.10
CA LEU A 196 -8.46 -9.08 -13.71
C LEU A 196 -9.11 -8.05 -14.64
N SER A 197 -10.28 -8.39 -15.19
CA SER A 197 -11.07 -7.43 -16.00
C SER A 197 -11.88 -6.45 -15.16
N GLY A 198 -11.88 -6.59 -13.82
CA GLY A 198 -12.58 -5.72 -12.88
C GLY A 198 -14.00 -6.16 -12.53
N GLY A 199 -14.66 -5.41 -11.67
CA GLY A 199 -16.07 -5.55 -11.29
C GLY A 199 -16.40 -6.73 -10.38
N ARG A 200 -15.46 -7.64 -10.11
CA ARG A 200 -15.66 -8.81 -9.23
C ARG A 200 -14.45 -9.01 -8.33
N GLY A 201 -14.72 -9.35 -7.08
CA GLY A 201 -13.71 -9.65 -6.08
C GLY A 201 -14.24 -9.41 -4.67
N SER A 202 -13.49 -9.83 -3.67
CA SER A 202 -13.83 -9.58 -2.27
C SER A 202 -12.57 -9.48 -1.43
N ALA A 203 -12.61 -8.67 -0.37
CA ALA A 203 -11.50 -8.55 0.57
C ALA A 203 -11.19 -9.90 1.26
N LEU A 204 -12.22 -10.68 1.60
CA LEU A 204 -12.06 -12.02 2.17
C LEU A 204 -11.37 -12.98 1.20
N GLY A 205 -11.77 -12.97 -0.08
CA GLY A 205 -11.12 -13.77 -1.11
C GLY A 205 -9.64 -13.42 -1.23
N SER A 206 -9.30 -12.14 -1.32
CA SER A 206 -7.91 -11.68 -1.40
C SER A 206 -7.08 -12.09 -0.17
N LEU A 207 -7.67 -12.07 1.04
CA LEU A 207 -7.01 -12.53 2.25
C LEU A 207 -6.70 -14.04 2.18
N ILE A 208 -7.69 -14.84 1.77
CA ILE A 208 -7.51 -16.29 1.62
C ILE A 208 -6.45 -16.59 0.55
N GLY A 209 -6.48 -15.88 -0.58
CA GLY A 209 -5.48 -16.02 -1.61
C GLY A 209 -4.07 -15.67 -1.14
N ALA A 210 -3.93 -14.58 -0.36
CA ALA A 210 -2.65 -14.21 0.24
C ALA A 210 -2.14 -15.28 1.20
N LEU A 211 -3.00 -15.86 2.05
CA LEU A 211 -2.63 -16.97 2.93
C LEU A 211 -2.19 -18.21 2.14
N ILE A 212 -2.86 -18.53 1.02
CA ILE A 212 -2.47 -19.65 0.16
C ILE A 212 -1.07 -19.42 -0.42
N ILE A 213 -0.81 -18.23 -0.97
CA ILE A 213 0.51 -17.91 -1.52
C ILE A 213 1.59 -17.99 -0.44
N THR A 214 1.34 -17.43 0.75
CA THR A 214 2.29 -17.47 1.87
C THR A 214 2.57 -18.90 2.37
N LEU A 215 1.63 -19.83 2.23
CA LEU A 215 1.83 -21.24 2.60
C LEU A 215 2.58 -22.03 1.54
N LEU A 216 2.67 -21.54 0.31
CA LEU A 216 3.39 -22.17 -0.80
C LEU A 216 4.87 -21.80 -0.83
N TYR A 217 5.26 -20.73 -0.12
CA TYR A 217 6.64 -20.29 0.07
C TYR A 217 7.23 -20.84 1.37
#